data_0fd4cb071d4ed4432728502943a5afc2
#
_entry.id   0fd4cb071d4ed4432728502943a5afc2
#
_cell.length_a   1.000
_cell.length_b   1.000
_cell.length_c   1.000
_cell.angle_alpha   90.00
_cell.angle_beta   90.00
_cell.angle_gamma   90.00
#
_symmetry.space_group_name_H-M   'P 1'
#
loop_
_entity.id
_entity.type
_entity.pdbx_description
1 polymer ?
#
loop_
_entity_poly.entity_id
_entity_poly.type
_entity_poly.pdbx_seq_one_letter_code
_entity_poly.pdbx_strand_id
1 'polypeptide(L)'
;MSFVPVVVEQSSRGERSFDIFSRLLRERIIFLGTPIDDMVANLVVAQLLLLDSENPDKDIMLYINSPGGSVTAGLAIYDTMQHIRSDVSTICLGQAASMGAFLLSSGTKGKRLALPHSRVLIHQPLGGAQGQATDIEIQAAEIIRIKKSLNEILSQNTGQSLKKIEKDTDRDYIMTPEEALEYGMIDRIVSKESL
;
A
#
# COMPACT_ATOMS: atom_id res chain seq x y z
N MET A 1 -24.71 2.27 4.82
CA MET A 1 -24.29 3.19 3.73
C MET A 1 -23.30 4.17 4.32
N SER A 2 -22.04 4.16 3.86
CA SER A 2 -21.11 5.22 4.23
C SER A 2 -21.50 6.47 3.44
N PHE A 3 -21.73 7.56 4.16
CA PHE A 3 -22.07 8.85 3.55
C PHE A 3 -20.79 9.45 2.97
N VAL A 4 -20.66 9.49 1.65
CA VAL A 4 -19.51 10.13 0.97
C VAL A 4 -19.90 11.59 0.69
N PRO A 5 -19.19 12.58 1.25
CA PRO A 5 -19.48 14.00 1.03
C PRO A 5 -19.30 14.40 -0.44
N VAL A 6 -20.14 15.34 -0.88
CA VAL A 6 -20.06 15.95 -2.21
C VAL A 6 -19.46 17.35 -2.09
N VAL A 7 -18.48 17.64 -2.92
CA VAL A 7 -17.84 18.96 -3.07
C VAL A 7 -18.34 19.61 -4.37
N VAL A 8 -18.81 20.85 -4.28
CA VAL A 8 -19.25 21.63 -5.44
C VAL A 8 -18.20 22.70 -5.77
N GLU A 9 -17.66 22.63 -6.97
CA GLU A 9 -16.74 23.64 -7.50
C GLU A 9 -17.46 24.56 -8.48
N GLN A 10 -17.31 25.86 -8.29
CA GLN A 10 -17.79 26.87 -9.25
C GLN A 10 -16.67 27.22 -10.23
N SER A 11 -16.98 27.21 -11.51
CA SER A 11 -16.06 27.62 -12.57
C SER A 11 -16.76 28.58 -13.53
N SER A 12 -16.00 29.22 -14.41
CA SER A 12 -16.56 30.05 -15.49
C SER A 12 -17.47 29.30 -16.45
N ARG A 13 -17.47 27.96 -16.41
CA ARG A 13 -18.31 27.07 -17.24
C ARG A 13 -19.50 26.46 -16.47
N GLY A 14 -19.75 26.92 -15.23
CA GLY A 14 -20.83 26.43 -14.37
C GLY A 14 -20.35 25.65 -13.15
N GLU A 15 -21.29 25.08 -12.41
CA GLU A 15 -21.04 24.26 -11.24
C GLU A 15 -20.73 22.82 -11.63
N ARG A 16 -19.74 22.23 -10.95
CA ARG A 16 -19.44 20.78 -11.03
C ARG A 16 -19.41 20.20 -9.64
N SER A 17 -20.09 19.09 -9.43
CA SER A 17 -20.08 18.33 -8.18
C SER A 17 -19.22 17.08 -8.32
N PHE A 18 -18.45 16.79 -7.28
CA PHE A 18 -17.60 15.62 -7.16
C PHE A 18 -17.83 15.01 -5.79
N ASP A 19 -17.78 13.68 -5.67
CA ASP A 19 -17.54 13.10 -4.35
C ASP A 19 -16.11 13.43 -3.89
N ILE A 20 -15.87 13.34 -2.57
CA ILE A 20 -14.59 13.77 -2.00
C ILE A 20 -13.40 12.99 -2.55
N PHE A 21 -13.53 11.68 -2.82
CA PHE A 21 -12.44 10.88 -3.35
C PHE A 21 -12.14 11.22 -4.82
N SER A 22 -13.17 11.44 -5.63
CA SER A 22 -13.02 11.93 -7.01
C SER A 22 -12.37 13.31 -7.05
N ARG A 23 -12.66 14.17 -6.05
CA ARG A 23 -12.01 15.48 -5.96
C ARG A 23 -10.54 15.37 -5.59
N LEU A 24 -10.20 14.49 -4.64
CA LEU A 24 -8.80 14.22 -4.25
C LEU A 24 -8.01 13.57 -5.39
N LEU A 25 -8.63 12.68 -6.16
CA LEU A 25 -7.99 12.04 -7.32
C LEU A 25 -7.49 13.07 -8.34
N ARG A 26 -8.19 14.19 -8.54
CA ARG A 26 -7.72 15.29 -9.40
C ARG A 26 -6.43 15.96 -8.91
N GLU A 27 -6.17 15.86 -7.60
CA GLU A 27 -4.90 16.30 -7.00
C GLU A 27 -3.87 15.15 -6.93
N ARG A 28 -4.13 14.06 -7.68
CA ARG A 28 -3.29 12.86 -7.74
C ARG A 28 -3.18 12.10 -6.41
N ILE A 29 -4.22 12.21 -5.59
CA ILE A 29 -4.31 11.55 -4.29
C ILE A 29 -5.24 10.34 -4.39
N ILE A 30 -4.72 9.17 -4.04
CA ILE A 30 -5.45 7.90 -3.91
C ILE A 30 -5.52 7.52 -2.44
N PHE A 31 -6.69 7.07 -2.00
CA PHE A 31 -6.92 6.61 -0.62
C PHE A 31 -7.12 5.10 -0.57
N LEU A 32 -6.22 4.41 0.17
CA LEU A 32 -6.36 3.01 0.55
C LEU A 32 -6.70 2.94 2.05
N GLY A 33 -7.98 3.12 2.36
CA GLY A 33 -8.50 3.28 3.74
C GLY A 33 -9.28 2.08 4.27
N THR A 34 -9.21 0.92 3.61
CA THR A 34 -10.00 -0.27 3.93
C THR A 34 -9.14 -1.53 3.85
N PRO A 35 -9.66 -2.72 4.27
CA PRO A 35 -9.07 -3.98 3.89
C PRO A 35 -8.92 -4.11 2.37
N ILE A 36 -7.86 -4.77 1.93
CA ILE A 36 -7.52 -4.96 0.52
C ILE A 36 -8.21 -6.24 0.02
N ASP A 37 -9.20 -6.06 -0.82
CA ASP A 37 -9.85 -7.10 -1.60
C ASP A 37 -9.70 -6.83 -3.11
N ASP A 38 -10.25 -7.69 -3.95
CA ASP A 38 -10.14 -7.57 -5.40
C ASP A 38 -10.82 -6.29 -5.92
N MET A 39 -11.93 -5.86 -5.30
CA MET A 39 -12.63 -4.64 -5.71
C MET A 39 -11.78 -3.40 -5.41
N VAL A 40 -11.25 -3.31 -4.20
CA VAL A 40 -10.36 -2.22 -3.78
C VAL A 40 -9.11 -2.18 -4.65
N ALA A 41 -8.50 -3.34 -4.92
CA ALA A 41 -7.32 -3.43 -5.77
C ALA A 41 -7.60 -2.94 -7.18
N ASN A 42 -8.69 -3.39 -7.80
CA ASN A 42 -9.09 -2.95 -9.14
C ASN A 42 -9.32 -1.43 -9.22
N LEU A 43 -9.92 -0.83 -8.18
CA LEU A 43 -10.13 0.61 -8.11
C LEU A 43 -8.80 1.37 -7.99
N VAL A 44 -7.88 0.93 -7.13
CA VAL A 44 -6.56 1.55 -6.97
C VAL A 44 -5.74 1.42 -8.25
N VAL A 45 -5.72 0.24 -8.88
CA VAL A 45 -5.06 -0.02 -10.16
C VAL A 45 -5.59 0.91 -11.25
N ALA A 46 -6.92 1.02 -11.39
CA ALA A 46 -7.52 1.91 -12.38
C ALA A 46 -7.15 3.38 -12.16
N GLN A 47 -7.10 3.83 -10.91
CA GLN A 47 -6.70 5.19 -10.55
C GLN A 47 -5.21 5.44 -10.86
N LEU A 48 -4.32 4.49 -10.54
CA LEU A 48 -2.90 4.58 -10.87
C LEU A 48 -2.67 4.71 -12.37
N LEU A 49 -3.31 3.85 -13.17
CA LEU A 49 -3.22 3.87 -14.63
C LEU A 49 -3.78 5.16 -15.23
N LEU A 50 -4.90 5.66 -14.72
CA LEU A 50 -5.49 6.93 -15.15
C LEU A 50 -4.52 8.08 -14.93
N LEU A 51 -4.00 8.22 -13.70
CA LEU A 51 -3.10 9.31 -13.33
C LEU A 51 -1.78 9.27 -14.09
N ASP A 52 -1.22 8.08 -14.31
CA ASP A 52 -0.02 7.91 -15.14
C ASP A 52 -0.27 8.33 -16.59
N SER A 53 -1.43 7.94 -17.16
CA SER A 53 -1.79 8.32 -18.53
C SER A 53 -2.00 9.82 -18.72
N GLU A 54 -2.46 10.54 -17.68
CA GLU A 54 -2.66 12.00 -17.72
C GLU A 54 -1.35 12.76 -17.65
N ASN A 55 -0.45 12.37 -16.76
CA ASN A 55 0.88 13.01 -16.62
C ASN A 55 1.86 12.09 -15.89
N PRO A 56 2.73 11.39 -16.60
CA PRO A 56 3.70 10.46 -16.00
C PRO A 56 4.86 11.14 -15.25
N ASP A 57 5.06 12.43 -15.43
CA ASP A 57 6.15 13.19 -14.80
C ASP A 57 5.78 13.73 -13.41
N LYS A 58 4.53 13.54 -12.99
CA LYS A 58 4.05 13.97 -11.68
C LYS A 58 3.84 12.77 -10.75
N ASP A 59 4.21 12.96 -9.50
CA ASP A 59 4.01 11.98 -8.46
C ASP A 59 2.53 11.67 -8.23
N ILE A 60 2.26 10.43 -7.85
CA ILE A 60 0.98 9.97 -7.33
C ILE A 60 1.13 9.77 -5.82
N MET A 61 0.19 10.28 -5.02
CA MET A 61 0.19 10.14 -3.58
C MET A 61 -0.78 9.04 -3.16
N LEU A 62 -0.25 7.93 -2.66
CA LEU A 62 -1.04 6.82 -2.12
C LEU A 62 -1.08 6.89 -0.59
N TYR A 63 -2.20 7.35 -0.04
CA TYR A 63 -2.45 7.39 1.38
C TYR A 63 -2.97 6.05 1.89
N ILE A 64 -2.29 5.47 2.88
CA ILE A 64 -2.55 4.12 3.37
C ILE A 64 -3.00 4.17 4.83
N ASN A 65 -4.23 3.69 5.09
CA ASN A 65 -4.76 3.38 6.42
C ASN A 65 -5.48 2.03 6.34
N SER A 66 -4.71 0.95 6.22
CA SER A 66 -5.24 -0.37 5.90
C SER A 66 -4.68 -1.45 6.82
N PRO A 67 -5.50 -2.39 7.26
CA PRO A 67 -5.07 -3.58 8.00
C PRO A 67 -4.40 -4.63 7.09
N GLY A 68 -4.32 -4.39 5.77
CA GLY A 68 -3.92 -5.38 4.78
C GLY A 68 -5.09 -6.14 4.19
N GLY A 69 -4.89 -7.36 3.73
CA GLY A 69 -5.94 -8.18 3.11
C GLY A 69 -5.39 -9.22 2.14
N SER A 70 -6.09 -9.44 1.03
CA SER A 70 -5.73 -10.43 0.01
C SER A 70 -4.34 -10.15 -0.58
N VAL A 71 -3.48 -11.16 -0.57
CA VAL A 71 -2.12 -11.05 -1.09
C VAL A 71 -2.13 -10.82 -2.59
N THR A 72 -2.95 -11.56 -3.34
CA THR A 72 -3.04 -11.41 -4.80
C THR A 72 -3.57 -10.04 -5.21
N ALA A 73 -4.57 -9.53 -4.50
CA ALA A 73 -5.09 -8.18 -4.69
C ALA A 73 -4.01 -7.11 -4.40
N GLY A 74 -3.25 -7.28 -3.31
CA GLY A 74 -2.14 -6.38 -2.99
C GLY A 74 -0.99 -6.43 -4.00
N LEU A 75 -0.67 -7.62 -4.53
CA LEU A 75 0.33 -7.77 -5.58
C LEU A 75 -0.10 -7.11 -6.90
N ALA A 76 -1.39 -7.10 -7.23
CA ALA A 76 -1.89 -6.36 -8.40
C ALA A 76 -1.63 -4.85 -8.27
N ILE A 77 -1.83 -4.28 -7.08
CA ILE A 77 -1.49 -2.88 -6.81
C ILE A 77 0.03 -2.67 -6.90
N TYR A 78 0.82 -3.53 -6.25
CA TYR A 78 2.28 -3.47 -6.26
C TYR A 78 2.85 -3.49 -7.67
N ASP A 79 2.48 -4.49 -8.47
CA ASP A 79 2.97 -4.62 -9.84
C ASP A 79 2.60 -3.39 -10.70
N THR A 80 1.40 -2.84 -10.48
CA THR A 80 0.99 -1.60 -11.16
C THR A 80 1.85 -0.41 -10.74
N MET A 81 2.14 -0.25 -9.43
CA MET A 81 3.04 0.80 -8.93
C MET A 81 4.43 0.71 -9.55
N GLN A 82 4.93 -0.52 -9.78
CA GLN A 82 6.25 -0.74 -10.41
C GLN A 82 6.22 -0.60 -11.95
N HIS A 83 5.04 -0.77 -12.56
CA HIS A 83 4.88 -0.75 -14.02
C HIS A 83 4.73 0.67 -14.58
N ILE A 84 4.01 1.54 -13.89
CA ILE A 84 3.77 2.93 -14.31
C ILE A 84 5.04 3.77 -14.26
N ARG A 85 5.06 4.89 -14.99
CA ARG A 85 6.21 5.81 -15.04
C ARG A 85 6.18 6.85 -13.92
N SER A 86 4.99 7.22 -13.47
CA SER A 86 4.82 8.14 -12.35
C SER A 86 5.44 7.57 -11.08
N ASP A 87 6.20 8.37 -10.34
CA ASP A 87 6.62 8.00 -9.00
C ASP A 87 5.41 7.91 -8.06
N VAL A 88 5.38 6.85 -7.24
CA VAL A 88 4.33 6.68 -6.23
C VAL A 88 4.87 6.99 -4.85
N SER A 89 4.46 8.13 -4.29
CA SER A 89 4.71 8.47 -2.89
C SER A 89 3.69 7.76 -2.01
N THR A 90 4.15 6.98 -1.05
CA THR A 90 3.29 6.27 -0.09
C THR A 90 3.29 6.95 1.27
N ILE A 91 2.11 7.12 1.87
CA ILE A 91 1.97 7.84 3.14
C ILE A 91 1.11 7.02 4.11
N CYS A 92 1.70 6.57 5.22
CA CYS A 92 0.96 5.89 6.28
C CYS A 92 0.25 6.88 7.18
N LEU A 93 -1.08 6.71 7.33
CA LEU A 93 -1.88 7.34 8.38
C LEU A 93 -2.60 6.26 9.19
N GLY A 94 -2.68 6.44 10.51
CA GLY A 94 -3.27 5.45 11.40
C GLY A 94 -2.50 4.15 11.40
N GLN A 95 -2.68 3.30 10.37
CA GLN A 95 -1.92 2.06 10.25
C GLN A 95 -1.65 1.63 8.81
N ALA A 96 -0.51 1.00 8.62
CA ALA A 96 -0.21 0.15 7.46
C ALA A 96 0.18 -1.23 7.97
N ALA A 97 -0.68 -2.23 7.82
CA ALA A 97 -0.45 -3.57 8.32
C ALA A 97 -0.49 -4.61 7.20
N SER A 98 0.32 -5.68 7.33
CA SER A 98 0.35 -6.79 6.39
C SER A 98 0.59 -6.31 4.95
N MET A 99 -0.31 -6.63 4.01
CA MET A 99 -0.23 -6.08 2.64
C MET A 99 -0.24 -4.55 2.57
N GLY A 100 -0.83 -3.85 3.55
CA GLY A 100 -0.74 -2.39 3.65
C GLY A 100 0.69 -1.91 3.94
N ALA A 101 1.41 -2.60 4.83
CA ALA A 101 2.82 -2.32 5.11
C ALA A 101 3.72 -2.67 3.92
N PHE A 102 3.41 -3.76 3.24
CA PHE A 102 4.10 -4.15 2.02
C PHE A 102 4.00 -3.06 0.96
N LEU A 103 2.79 -2.55 0.68
CA LEU A 103 2.58 -1.45 -0.26
C LEU A 103 3.24 -0.14 0.19
N LEU A 104 3.22 0.16 1.50
CA LEU A 104 3.92 1.32 2.05
C LEU A 104 5.42 1.27 1.73
N SER A 105 6.07 0.14 1.96
CA SER A 105 7.49 -0.05 1.67
C SER A 105 7.82 -0.04 0.18
N SER A 106 6.82 -0.25 -0.68
CA SER A 106 6.96 -0.38 -2.13
C SER A 106 6.83 0.94 -2.89
N GLY A 107 6.59 2.05 -2.20
CA GLY A 107 6.65 3.38 -2.78
C GLY A 107 8.03 3.73 -3.33
N THR A 108 8.10 4.75 -4.17
CA THR A 108 9.36 5.26 -4.72
C THR A 108 10.32 5.64 -3.61
N LYS A 109 11.55 5.16 -3.67
CA LYS A 109 12.58 5.41 -2.65
C LYS A 109 12.79 6.91 -2.45
N GLY A 110 12.83 7.33 -1.18
CA GLY A 110 12.87 8.74 -0.78
C GLY A 110 11.49 9.39 -0.64
N LYS A 111 10.41 8.70 -1.07
CA LYS A 111 9.02 9.21 -1.07
C LYS A 111 8.06 8.34 -0.25
N ARG A 112 8.59 7.50 0.65
CA ARG A 112 7.80 6.66 1.57
C ARG A 112 7.71 7.34 2.92
N LEU A 113 6.51 7.68 3.34
CA LEU A 113 6.25 8.60 4.45
C LEU A 113 5.34 7.96 5.51
N ALA A 114 5.43 8.46 6.74
CA ALA A 114 4.48 8.13 7.81
C ALA A 114 4.17 9.35 8.65
N LEU A 115 2.93 9.42 9.17
CA LEU A 115 2.56 10.41 10.18
C LEU A 115 3.04 9.98 11.58
N PRO A 116 3.29 10.93 12.52
CA PRO A 116 4.00 10.66 13.78
C PRO A 116 3.31 9.65 14.72
N HIS A 117 2.02 9.41 14.58
CA HIS A 117 1.26 8.50 15.44
C HIS A 117 0.70 7.29 14.67
N SER A 118 1.19 7.05 13.47
CA SER A 118 0.84 5.85 12.70
C SER A 118 1.61 4.63 13.21
N ARG A 119 1.20 3.45 12.80
CA ARG A 119 1.92 2.21 13.09
C ARG A 119 2.11 1.39 11.82
N VAL A 120 3.21 0.67 11.76
CA VAL A 120 3.50 -0.27 10.67
C VAL A 120 3.60 -1.67 11.25
N LEU A 121 2.94 -2.66 10.61
CA LEU A 121 2.98 -4.05 11.04
C LEU A 121 3.32 -4.94 9.86
N ILE A 122 4.36 -5.75 10.01
CA ILE A 122 4.72 -6.80 9.07
C ILE A 122 4.54 -8.18 9.69
N HIS A 123 4.10 -9.13 8.90
CA HIS A 123 4.02 -10.55 9.25
C HIS A 123 3.96 -11.41 7.99
N GLN A 124 4.15 -12.73 8.14
CA GLN A 124 4.02 -13.67 7.04
C GLN A 124 2.57 -13.75 6.53
N PRO A 125 2.35 -14.15 5.26
CA PRO A 125 0.99 -14.34 4.75
C PRO A 125 0.25 -15.39 5.55
N LEU A 126 -1.02 -15.10 5.86
CA LEU A 126 -1.94 -16.07 6.44
C LEU A 126 -2.56 -16.87 5.29
N GLY A 127 -2.64 -18.17 5.48
CA GLY A 127 -3.25 -19.06 4.52
C GLY A 127 -3.73 -20.33 5.17
N GLY A 128 -4.59 -21.07 4.48
CA GLY A 128 -5.08 -22.37 4.87
C GLY A 128 -5.40 -23.20 3.63
N ALA A 129 -5.43 -24.51 3.81
CA ALA A 129 -5.79 -25.44 2.76
C ALA A 129 -6.80 -26.46 3.28
N GLN A 130 -7.75 -26.83 2.44
CA GLN A 130 -8.75 -27.85 2.71
C GLN A 130 -8.99 -28.65 1.43
N GLY A 131 -9.12 -29.94 1.54
CA GLY A 131 -9.34 -30.83 0.40
C GLY A 131 -8.62 -32.17 0.55
N GLN A 132 -8.34 -32.83 -0.57
CA GLN A 132 -7.54 -34.04 -0.60
C GLN A 132 -6.06 -33.74 -0.29
N ALA A 133 -5.29 -34.74 0.12
CA ALA A 133 -3.90 -34.57 0.50
C ALA A 133 -3.07 -33.84 -0.57
N THR A 134 -3.23 -34.21 -1.82
CA THR A 134 -2.53 -33.58 -2.95
C THR A 134 -2.94 -32.09 -3.13
N ASP A 135 -4.22 -31.74 -2.91
CA ASP A 135 -4.68 -30.36 -2.98
C ASP A 135 -4.04 -29.51 -1.87
N ILE A 136 -3.93 -30.10 -0.67
CA ILE A 136 -3.30 -29.45 0.49
C ILE A 136 -1.80 -29.22 0.21
N GLU A 137 -1.10 -30.19 -0.38
CA GLU A 137 0.32 -30.04 -0.75
C GLU A 137 0.52 -28.90 -1.77
N ILE A 138 -0.32 -28.83 -2.81
CA ILE A 138 -0.27 -27.77 -3.82
C ILE A 138 -0.49 -26.39 -3.18
N GLN A 139 -1.50 -26.25 -2.32
CA GLN A 139 -1.81 -25.01 -1.63
C GLN A 139 -0.68 -24.60 -0.67
N ALA A 140 -0.13 -25.55 0.08
CA ALA A 140 0.99 -25.29 0.99
C ALA A 140 2.24 -24.83 0.22
N ALA A 141 2.57 -25.48 -0.90
CA ALA A 141 3.69 -25.08 -1.76
C ALA A 141 3.52 -23.65 -2.28
N GLU A 142 2.31 -23.27 -2.71
CA GLU A 142 2.01 -21.93 -3.21
C GLU A 142 2.12 -20.86 -2.09
N ILE A 143 1.61 -21.16 -0.88
CA ILE A 143 1.75 -20.23 0.27
C ILE A 143 3.24 -20.01 0.59
N ILE A 144 4.06 -21.06 0.58
CA ILE A 144 5.51 -20.96 0.81
C ILE A 144 6.19 -20.13 -0.29
N ARG A 145 5.82 -20.34 -1.55
CA ARG A 145 6.33 -19.57 -2.68
C ARG A 145 6.01 -18.08 -2.53
N ILE A 146 4.76 -17.75 -2.21
CA ILE A 146 4.31 -16.37 -1.96
C ILE A 146 5.08 -15.75 -0.80
N LYS A 147 5.19 -16.45 0.34
CA LYS A 147 5.95 -15.98 1.50
C LYS A 147 7.39 -15.60 1.12
N LYS A 148 8.06 -16.47 0.36
CA LYS A 148 9.42 -16.22 -0.10
C LYS A 148 9.51 -14.97 -0.97
N SER A 149 8.62 -14.84 -1.97
CA SER A 149 8.58 -13.68 -2.87
C SER A 149 8.34 -12.37 -2.12
N LEU A 150 7.38 -12.33 -1.19
CA LEU A 150 7.11 -11.14 -0.38
C LEU A 150 8.31 -10.75 0.50
N ASN A 151 8.99 -11.72 1.10
CA ASN A 151 10.17 -11.48 1.93
C ASN A 151 11.34 -10.95 1.09
N GLU A 152 11.55 -11.46 -0.12
CA GLU A 152 12.57 -10.98 -1.05
C GLU A 152 12.31 -9.51 -1.43
N ILE A 153 11.07 -9.16 -1.75
CA ILE A 153 10.67 -7.77 -2.07
C ILE A 153 10.84 -6.87 -0.84
N LEU A 154 10.40 -7.29 0.34
CA LEU A 154 10.60 -6.52 1.57
C LEU A 154 12.09 -6.30 1.87
N SER A 155 12.93 -7.31 1.66
CA SER A 155 14.38 -7.20 1.81
C SER A 155 14.98 -6.14 0.87
N GLN A 156 14.55 -6.12 -0.39
CA GLN A 156 14.98 -5.12 -1.36
C GLN A 156 14.51 -3.70 -1.00
N ASN A 157 13.24 -3.56 -0.61
CA ASN A 157 12.64 -2.27 -0.29
C ASN A 157 13.25 -1.64 0.97
N THR A 158 13.51 -2.46 1.99
CA THR A 158 13.99 -1.99 3.30
C THR A 158 15.50 -1.93 3.43
N GLY A 159 16.23 -2.69 2.61
CA GLY A 159 17.67 -2.89 2.75
C GLY A 159 18.06 -3.86 3.87
N GLN A 160 17.08 -4.47 4.55
CA GLN A 160 17.35 -5.50 5.56
C GLN A 160 17.75 -6.82 4.89
N SER A 161 18.56 -7.63 5.59
CA SER A 161 18.89 -8.97 5.09
C SER A 161 17.64 -9.87 5.03
N LEU A 162 17.56 -10.75 4.02
CA LEU A 162 16.46 -11.70 3.88
C LEU A 162 16.24 -12.50 5.17
N LYS A 163 17.31 -12.95 5.82
CA LYS A 163 17.25 -13.70 7.10
C LYS A 163 16.59 -12.88 8.21
N LYS A 164 16.84 -11.56 8.27
CA LYS A 164 16.18 -10.68 9.24
C LYS A 164 14.70 -10.51 8.93
N ILE A 165 14.36 -10.29 7.66
CA ILE A 165 12.95 -10.21 7.21
C ILE A 165 12.21 -11.50 7.56
N GLU A 166 12.76 -12.68 7.23
CA GLU A 166 12.14 -13.98 7.54
C GLU A 166 11.89 -14.18 9.03
N LYS A 167 12.83 -13.74 9.88
CA LYS A 167 12.70 -13.80 11.34
C LYS A 167 11.62 -12.86 11.85
N ASP A 168 11.64 -11.60 11.40
CA ASP A 168 10.78 -10.55 11.92
C ASP A 168 9.33 -10.71 11.41
N THR A 169 9.14 -11.27 10.21
CA THR A 169 7.80 -11.56 9.66
C THR A 169 7.21 -12.89 10.14
N ASP A 170 7.94 -13.70 10.91
CA ASP A 170 7.40 -14.98 11.38
C ASP A 170 6.18 -14.82 12.29
N ARG A 171 6.11 -13.72 13.03
CA ARG A 171 4.98 -13.27 13.83
C ARG A 171 4.75 -11.78 13.60
N ASP A 172 3.71 -11.22 14.23
CA ASP A 172 3.44 -9.79 14.18
C ASP A 172 4.65 -8.99 14.68
N TYR A 173 5.22 -8.20 13.80
CA TYR A 173 6.29 -7.26 14.11
C TYR A 173 5.76 -5.84 13.91
N ILE A 174 5.47 -5.17 15.02
CA ILE A 174 4.85 -3.86 15.05
C ILE A 174 5.93 -2.81 15.26
N MET A 175 5.88 -1.75 14.47
CA MET A 175 6.84 -0.65 14.47
C MET A 175 6.12 0.68 14.67
N THR A 176 6.70 1.55 15.52
CA THR A 176 6.41 2.99 15.51
C THR A 176 6.95 3.61 14.21
N PRO A 177 6.59 4.87 13.88
CA PRO A 177 7.17 5.54 12.71
C PRO A 177 8.70 5.64 12.76
N GLU A 178 9.27 5.87 13.95
CA GLU A 178 10.72 5.95 14.17
C GLU A 178 11.39 4.60 13.90
N GLU A 179 10.83 3.52 14.44
CA GLU A 179 11.30 2.15 14.19
C GLU A 179 11.15 1.76 12.72
N ALA A 180 10.06 2.17 12.07
CA ALA A 180 9.82 1.92 10.65
C ALA A 180 10.81 2.69 9.75
N LEU A 181 11.23 3.89 10.16
CA LEU A 181 12.27 4.67 9.50
C LEU A 181 13.63 3.98 9.63
N GLU A 182 14.01 3.57 10.85
CA GLU A 182 15.26 2.84 11.11
C GLU A 182 15.30 1.49 10.38
N TYR A 183 14.15 0.82 10.32
CA TYR A 183 14.01 -0.46 9.62
C TYR A 183 14.11 -0.32 8.09
N GLY A 184 13.83 0.86 7.56
CA GLY A 184 13.82 1.14 6.12
C GLY A 184 12.46 0.92 5.43
N MET A 185 11.38 0.76 6.20
CA MET A 185 10.01 0.68 5.66
C MET A 185 9.54 2.00 5.08
N ILE A 186 10.02 3.11 5.65
CA ILE A 186 9.75 4.47 5.20
C ILE A 186 11.04 5.26 5.09
N ASP A 187 10.98 6.41 4.45
CA ASP A 187 12.12 7.31 4.23
C ASP A 187 12.06 8.56 5.12
N ARG A 188 10.87 8.93 5.62
CA ARG A 188 10.68 10.13 6.42
C ARG A 188 9.40 10.10 7.24
N ILE A 189 9.44 10.69 8.44
CA ILE A 189 8.26 11.02 9.25
C ILE A 189 7.87 12.47 8.92
N VAL A 190 6.59 12.71 8.64
CA VAL A 190 6.08 14.03 8.24
C VAL A 190 5.19 14.59 9.34
N SER A 191 5.57 15.74 9.89
CA SER A 191 4.79 16.53 10.84
C SER A 191 4.48 17.91 10.26
N LYS A 192 3.61 18.66 10.94
CA LYS A 192 3.29 20.05 10.55
C LYS A 192 4.53 20.95 10.50
N GLU A 193 5.56 20.64 11.27
CA GLU A 193 6.81 21.41 11.34
C GLU A 193 7.77 21.07 10.19
N SER A 194 7.50 19.98 9.45
CA SER A 194 8.32 19.50 8.33
C SER A 194 7.76 19.86 6.96
N LEU A 195 6.68 20.65 6.91
CA LEU A 195 6.09 21.25 5.73
C LEU A 195 6.61 22.67 5.58
#